data_fb6d616e50a8af9d1fe23069c59d9b9d
#
_entry.id   fb6d616e50a8af9d1fe23069c59d9b9d
#
_cell.length_a   1.000
_cell.length_b   1.000
_cell.length_c   1.000
_cell.angle_alpha   90.00
_cell.angle_beta   90.00
_cell.angle_gamma   90.00
#
_symmetry.space_group_name_H-M   'P 1'
#
loop_
_entity.id
_entity.type
_entity.pdbx_description
1 polymer ?
#
loop_
_entity_poly.entity_id
_entity_poly.type
_entity_poly.pdbx_seq_one_letter_code
_entity_poly.pdbx_strand_id
1 'polypeptide(L)'
;MSKIEKNLQSLNEVIVGSSSPAVAKLLARLKRDGRVVRLAPRLYSTNQADSPENIVRRNIWTIVGKLWPGSRLSYRTAFEYAPHEGHVFLGYKYTRKVALPGLTIHFISTPESLPSDYPFMEGLGVSSHARAVLENLEPDRTQGGVEKCLPTEVIEERLEAEFAAGGEAALNKLRDEARAVAAATGMEYAFARLDKMVGALLSTRPANVLKSSVALARAAGEPFDSHRIEHFGKLLEHLAGAVQDARQSRREHAFRVVRPGTRHVKARV
;
A
#
# COMPACT_ATOMS: atom_id res chain seq x y z
N MET A 1 -7.91 18.88 -41.71
CA MET A 1 -7.79 18.40 -40.29
C MET A 1 -7.95 19.61 -39.38
N SER A 2 -8.88 19.53 -38.40
CA SER A 2 -9.07 20.60 -37.44
C SER A 2 -7.89 20.70 -36.46
N LYS A 3 -7.68 21.92 -35.87
CA LYS A 3 -6.65 22.12 -34.83
C LYS A 3 -6.77 21.11 -33.66
N ILE A 4 -7.99 20.66 -33.41
CA ILE A 4 -8.31 19.65 -32.40
C ILE A 4 -7.86 18.23 -32.83
N GLU A 5 -7.98 17.90 -34.13
CA GLU A 5 -7.51 16.64 -34.69
C GLU A 5 -5.98 16.51 -34.65
N LYS A 6 -5.27 17.63 -34.97
CA LYS A 6 -3.79 17.67 -34.84
C LYS A 6 -3.35 17.49 -33.39
N ASN A 7 -4.06 18.09 -32.43
CA ASN A 7 -3.80 17.90 -31.01
C ASN A 7 -4.11 16.48 -30.53
N LEU A 8 -5.09 15.78 -31.12
CA LEU A 8 -5.38 14.38 -30.77
C LEU A 8 -4.33 13.40 -31.31
N GLN A 9 -3.63 13.73 -32.40
CA GLN A 9 -2.56 12.90 -32.96
C GLN A 9 -1.22 12.99 -32.22
N SER A 10 -1.00 14.10 -31.48
CA SER A 10 0.17 14.25 -30.59
C SER A 10 -0.09 13.69 -29.18
N LEU A 11 -1.22 13.02 -28.95
CA LEU A 11 -1.72 12.72 -27.62
C LEU A 11 -1.42 11.30 -27.16
N ASN A 12 -1.30 11.22 -25.85
CA ASN A 12 -1.25 10.02 -25.05
C ASN A 12 -2.14 8.90 -25.61
N GLU A 13 -1.70 7.67 -25.46
CA GLU A 13 -2.43 6.47 -25.86
C GLU A 13 -3.89 6.45 -25.40
N VAL A 14 -4.19 7.10 -24.25
CA VAL A 14 -5.54 7.18 -23.67
C VAL A 14 -6.11 8.57 -23.75
N ILE A 15 -7.36 8.65 -24.22
CA ILE A 15 -8.14 9.88 -24.35
C ILE A 15 -9.34 9.83 -23.40
N VAL A 16 -9.45 10.84 -22.53
CA VAL A 16 -10.63 11.01 -21.67
C VAL A 16 -11.58 12.00 -22.31
N GLY A 17 -12.80 11.56 -22.56
CA GLY A 17 -13.87 12.40 -23.09
C GLY A 17 -14.30 13.45 -22.08
N SER A 18 -14.39 14.71 -22.52
CA SER A 18 -14.96 15.79 -21.71
C SER A 18 -16.49 15.83 -21.79
N SER A 19 -17.13 16.61 -20.92
CA SER A 19 -18.56 16.91 -20.98
C SER A 19 -18.95 17.83 -22.15
N SER A 20 -17.97 18.37 -22.90
CA SER A 20 -18.22 19.22 -24.06
C SER A 20 -18.89 18.44 -25.19
N PRO A 21 -20.05 18.91 -25.71
CA PRO A 21 -20.73 18.27 -26.83
C PRO A 21 -19.87 18.17 -28.08
N ALA A 22 -18.99 19.16 -28.33
CA ALA A 22 -18.08 19.15 -29.44
C ALA A 22 -17.06 18.03 -29.38
N VAL A 23 -16.46 17.78 -28.19
CA VAL A 23 -15.53 16.68 -27.96
C VAL A 23 -16.24 15.33 -28.05
N ALA A 24 -17.46 15.21 -27.51
CA ALA A 24 -18.26 14.00 -27.61
C ALA A 24 -18.57 13.65 -29.08
N LYS A 25 -18.98 14.64 -29.88
CA LYS A 25 -19.25 14.45 -31.32
C LYS A 25 -18.00 14.06 -32.09
N LEU A 26 -16.85 14.67 -31.80
CA LEU A 26 -15.56 14.31 -32.40
C LEU A 26 -15.16 12.87 -32.05
N LEU A 27 -15.22 12.47 -30.80
CA LEU A 27 -14.89 11.10 -30.36
C LEU A 27 -15.84 10.06 -30.97
N ALA A 28 -17.12 10.39 -31.12
CA ALA A 28 -18.10 9.53 -31.81
C ALA A 28 -17.75 9.35 -33.30
N ARG A 29 -17.28 10.43 -33.98
CA ARG A 29 -16.79 10.37 -35.36
C ARG A 29 -15.53 9.51 -35.46
N LEU A 30 -14.51 9.79 -34.62
CA LEU A 30 -13.25 9.03 -34.61
C LEU A 30 -13.46 7.54 -34.33
N LYS A 31 -14.41 7.20 -33.46
CA LYS A 31 -14.80 5.82 -33.22
C LYS A 31 -15.42 5.17 -34.45
N ARG A 32 -16.33 5.88 -35.17
CA ARG A 32 -16.97 5.39 -36.39
C ARG A 32 -15.96 5.18 -37.51
N ASP A 33 -15.00 6.10 -37.61
CA ASP A 33 -13.92 6.07 -38.61
C ASP A 33 -12.81 5.05 -38.23
N GLY A 34 -13.00 4.26 -37.17
CA GLY A 34 -12.05 3.24 -36.71
C GLY A 34 -10.72 3.79 -36.17
N ARG A 35 -10.64 5.10 -35.81
CA ARG A 35 -9.41 5.74 -35.35
C ARG A 35 -9.19 5.68 -33.84
N VAL A 36 -10.24 5.38 -33.08
CA VAL A 36 -10.18 5.15 -31.64
C VAL A 36 -11.11 4.00 -31.24
N VAL A 37 -10.69 3.26 -30.24
CA VAL A 37 -11.51 2.22 -29.58
C VAL A 37 -12.00 2.75 -28.23
N ARG A 38 -13.26 2.43 -27.90
CA ARG A 38 -13.82 2.77 -26.58
C ARG A 38 -13.46 1.69 -25.56
N LEU A 39 -12.77 2.08 -24.50
CA LEU A 39 -12.40 1.19 -23.40
C LEU A 39 -13.47 1.15 -22.29
N ALA A 40 -14.06 2.31 -21.97
CA ALA A 40 -15.08 2.48 -20.93
C ALA A 40 -15.92 3.75 -21.21
N PRO A 41 -16.95 4.07 -20.44
CA PRO A 41 -17.62 5.37 -20.51
C PRO A 41 -16.62 6.52 -20.38
N ARG A 42 -16.61 7.43 -21.38
CA ARG A 42 -15.69 8.57 -21.50
C ARG A 42 -14.20 8.20 -21.63
N LEU A 43 -13.84 6.94 -21.81
CA LEU A 43 -12.47 6.48 -21.95
C LEU A 43 -12.28 5.82 -23.34
N TYR A 44 -11.30 6.30 -24.09
CA TYR A 44 -10.96 5.85 -25.43
C TYR A 44 -9.46 5.62 -25.56
N SER A 45 -9.04 4.80 -26.53
CA SER A 45 -7.64 4.63 -26.89
C SER A 45 -7.43 4.83 -28.39
N THR A 46 -6.28 5.37 -28.76
CA THR A 46 -5.78 5.40 -30.14
C THR A 46 -5.09 4.09 -30.51
N ASN A 47 -4.69 3.29 -29.53
CA ASN A 47 -4.09 1.98 -29.74
C ASN A 47 -5.20 0.94 -29.95
N GLN A 48 -5.12 0.26 -31.08
CA GLN A 48 -6.06 -0.79 -31.49
C GLN A 48 -5.38 -2.17 -31.58
N ALA A 49 -4.06 -2.21 -31.41
CA ALA A 49 -3.27 -3.44 -31.50
C ALA A 49 -3.28 -4.23 -30.21
N ASP A 50 -3.27 -3.51 -29.07
CA ASP A 50 -3.22 -4.14 -27.75
C ASP A 50 -4.62 -4.39 -27.19
N SER A 51 -4.71 -5.35 -26.27
CA SER A 51 -5.95 -5.60 -25.56
C SER A 51 -6.35 -4.42 -24.66
N PRO A 52 -7.65 -4.16 -24.49
CA PRO A 52 -8.16 -3.12 -23.61
C PRO A 52 -7.60 -3.21 -22.19
N GLU A 53 -7.41 -4.42 -21.67
CA GLU A 53 -6.87 -4.71 -20.34
C GLU A 53 -5.43 -4.23 -20.21
N ASN A 54 -4.60 -4.49 -21.22
CA ASN A 54 -3.19 -4.08 -21.24
C ASN A 54 -3.08 -2.56 -21.33
N ILE A 55 -3.90 -1.93 -22.18
CA ILE A 55 -3.95 -0.47 -22.31
C ILE A 55 -4.34 0.17 -20.98
N VAL A 56 -5.39 -0.31 -20.33
CA VAL A 56 -5.85 0.22 -19.04
C VAL A 56 -4.79 0.04 -17.96
N ARG A 57 -4.18 -1.15 -17.87
CA ARG A 57 -3.19 -1.46 -16.82
C ARG A 57 -1.98 -0.52 -16.86
N ARG A 58 -1.39 -0.27 -18.04
CA ARG A 58 -0.21 0.60 -18.15
C ARG A 58 -0.52 2.09 -18.04
N ASN A 59 -1.79 2.48 -18.28
CA ASN A 59 -2.22 3.88 -18.21
C ASN A 59 -3.07 4.20 -16.99
N ILE A 60 -3.12 3.31 -15.99
CA ILE A 60 -4.10 3.41 -14.88
C ILE A 60 -4.02 4.77 -14.17
N TRP A 61 -2.82 5.25 -13.86
CA TRP A 61 -2.66 6.51 -13.13
C TRP A 61 -3.07 7.73 -13.95
N THR A 62 -2.75 7.74 -15.26
CA THR A 62 -3.23 8.76 -16.18
C THR A 62 -4.75 8.77 -16.31
N ILE A 63 -5.36 7.58 -16.36
CA ILE A 63 -6.82 7.43 -16.42
C ILE A 63 -7.46 7.96 -15.13
N VAL A 64 -6.93 7.54 -13.98
CA VAL A 64 -7.46 7.95 -12.67
C VAL A 64 -7.31 9.45 -12.46
N GLY A 65 -6.13 10.02 -12.69
CA GLY A 65 -5.89 11.44 -12.50
C GLY A 65 -6.79 12.32 -13.37
N LYS A 66 -7.04 11.91 -14.62
CA LYS A 66 -7.93 12.66 -15.54
C LYS A 66 -9.43 12.49 -15.24
N LEU A 67 -9.87 11.33 -14.77
CA LEU A 67 -11.29 11.07 -14.50
C LEU A 67 -11.70 11.43 -13.07
N TRP A 68 -10.80 11.30 -12.11
CA TRP A 68 -11.04 11.52 -10.68
C TRP A 68 -9.88 12.29 -10.04
N PRO A 69 -9.68 13.55 -10.46
CA PRO A 69 -8.61 14.38 -9.90
C PRO A 69 -8.78 14.53 -8.38
N GLY A 70 -7.65 14.62 -7.68
CA GLY A 70 -7.62 14.67 -6.21
C GLY A 70 -7.81 13.32 -5.51
N SER A 71 -7.87 12.21 -6.26
CA SER A 71 -7.79 10.88 -5.66
C SER A 71 -6.38 10.64 -5.11
N ARG A 72 -6.28 9.81 -4.08
CA ARG A 72 -5.03 9.46 -3.42
C ARG A 72 -4.86 7.94 -3.38
N LEU A 73 -3.68 7.45 -3.77
CA LEU A 73 -3.30 6.07 -3.55
C LEU A 73 -3.32 5.80 -2.04
N SER A 74 -4.08 4.81 -1.61
CA SER A 74 -4.36 4.51 -0.20
C SER A 74 -4.28 3.01 0.07
N TYR A 75 -4.26 2.63 1.33
CA TYR A 75 -4.20 1.24 1.75
C TYR A 75 -3.00 0.51 1.12
N ARG A 76 -3.19 -0.75 0.69
CA ARG A 76 -2.13 -1.51 0.04
C ARG A 76 -1.58 -0.82 -1.22
N THR A 77 -2.45 -0.11 -1.99
CA THR A 77 -2.03 0.57 -3.21
C THR A 77 -1.01 1.68 -2.96
N ALA A 78 -1.02 2.31 -1.77
CA ALA A 78 -0.01 3.29 -1.37
C ALA A 78 1.39 2.69 -1.19
N PHE A 79 1.49 1.39 -0.95
CA PHE A 79 2.76 0.66 -0.83
C PHE A 79 3.19 -0.04 -2.11
N GLU A 80 2.22 -0.58 -2.86
CA GLU A 80 2.49 -1.40 -4.04
C GLU A 80 2.65 -0.57 -5.32
N TYR A 81 2.06 0.63 -5.38
CA TYR A 81 2.01 1.50 -6.55
C TYR A 81 1.49 0.81 -7.82
N ALA A 82 0.77 -0.29 -7.66
CA ALA A 82 0.29 -1.14 -8.73
C ALA A 82 -1.07 -1.77 -8.35
N PRO A 83 -1.85 -2.22 -9.34
CA PRO A 83 -3.02 -3.06 -9.09
C PRO A 83 -2.60 -4.40 -8.47
N HIS A 84 -3.32 -4.82 -7.44
CA HIS A 84 -3.20 -6.13 -6.84
C HIS A 84 -4.39 -7.00 -7.30
N GLU A 85 -4.12 -8.11 -7.97
CA GLU A 85 -5.14 -9.02 -8.52
C GLU A 85 -6.22 -8.29 -9.34
N GLY A 86 -5.84 -7.24 -10.06
CA GLY A 86 -6.78 -6.41 -10.83
C GLY A 86 -7.56 -5.39 -9.99
N HIS A 87 -7.19 -5.13 -8.75
CA HIS A 87 -7.84 -4.17 -7.87
C HIS A 87 -6.91 -3.02 -7.48
N VAL A 88 -7.46 -1.81 -7.40
CA VAL A 88 -6.79 -0.57 -6.96
C VAL A 88 -7.64 0.09 -5.88
N PHE A 89 -7.02 0.52 -4.79
CA PHE A 89 -7.68 1.18 -3.67
C PHE A 89 -7.24 2.63 -3.56
N LEU A 90 -8.20 3.54 -3.65
CA LEU A 90 -7.96 4.98 -3.67
C LEU A 90 -8.81 5.67 -2.61
N GLY A 91 -8.19 6.51 -1.80
CA GLY A 91 -8.89 7.47 -0.96
C GLY A 91 -9.52 8.57 -1.81
N TYR A 92 -10.78 8.87 -1.57
CA TYR A 92 -11.53 9.90 -2.29
C TYR A 92 -12.68 10.44 -1.42
N LYS A 93 -13.38 11.45 -1.91
CA LYS A 93 -14.51 12.09 -1.19
C LYS A 93 -15.79 11.24 -1.07
N TYR A 94 -15.85 10.09 -1.74
CA TYR A 94 -16.99 9.16 -1.67
C TYR A 94 -16.54 7.72 -1.86
N THR A 95 -17.37 6.78 -1.43
CA THR A 95 -17.16 5.35 -1.67
C THR A 95 -17.86 4.93 -2.97
N ARG A 96 -17.11 4.33 -3.89
CA ARG A 96 -17.62 3.85 -5.18
C ARG A 96 -16.71 2.77 -5.75
N LYS A 97 -17.31 1.82 -6.47
CA LYS A 97 -16.60 0.82 -7.29
C LYS A 97 -16.75 1.17 -8.78
N VAL A 98 -15.65 1.14 -9.51
CA VAL A 98 -15.61 1.39 -10.96
C VAL A 98 -14.88 0.26 -11.64
N ALA A 99 -15.58 -0.44 -12.56
CA ALA A 99 -14.99 -1.48 -13.37
C ALA A 99 -14.43 -0.88 -14.67
N LEU A 100 -13.19 -1.24 -14.99
CA LEU A 100 -12.51 -1.00 -16.26
C LEU A 100 -12.07 -2.34 -16.84
N PRO A 101 -11.73 -2.43 -18.13
CA PRO A 101 -11.18 -3.66 -18.69
C PRO A 101 -9.98 -4.18 -17.87
N GLY A 102 -10.10 -5.41 -17.35
CA GLY A 102 -9.08 -6.08 -16.56
C GLY A 102 -8.75 -5.47 -15.21
N LEU A 103 -9.53 -4.48 -14.73
CA LEU A 103 -9.22 -3.75 -13.51
C LEU A 103 -10.48 -3.20 -12.82
N THR A 104 -10.46 -3.18 -11.51
CA THR A 104 -11.50 -2.56 -10.68
C THR A 104 -10.88 -1.52 -9.75
N ILE A 105 -11.40 -0.30 -9.79
CA ILE A 105 -11.02 0.78 -8.87
C ILE A 105 -12.02 0.82 -7.72
N HIS A 106 -11.52 0.76 -6.49
CA HIS A 106 -12.28 0.94 -5.28
C HIS A 106 -11.97 2.32 -4.70
N PHE A 107 -12.89 3.26 -4.88
CA PHE A 107 -12.85 4.53 -4.15
C PHE A 107 -13.40 4.31 -2.74
N ILE A 108 -12.68 4.76 -1.75
CA ILE A 108 -13.02 4.67 -0.34
C ILE A 108 -13.14 6.09 0.19
N SER A 109 -14.26 6.40 0.84
CA SER A 109 -14.44 7.70 1.49
C SER A 109 -13.44 7.82 2.63
N THR A 110 -12.54 8.78 2.49
CA THR A 110 -11.47 9.06 3.46
C THR A 110 -11.38 10.56 3.68
N PRO A 111 -10.86 11.01 4.83
CA PRO A 111 -10.54 12.42 5.04
C PRO A 111 -9.67 12.97 3.91
N GLU A 112 -9.76 14.27 3.66
CA GLU A 112 -8.99 14.96 2.65
C GLU A 112 -7.48 14.73 2.79
N SER A 113 -6.74 15.08 1.74
CA SER A 113 -5.27 14.97 1.78
C SER A 113 -4.69 15.86 2.88
N LEU A 114 -3.76 15.30 3.61
CA LEU A 114 -3.01 16.01 4.64
C LEU A 114 -1.77 16.68 4.02
N PRO A 115 -1.20 17.71 4.65
CA PRO A 115 0.06 18.31 4.20
C PRO A 115 1.23 17.32 4.17
N SER A 116 1.13 16.22 4.94
CA SER A 116 2.11 15.13 4.96
C SER A 116 1.96 14.14 3.80
N ASP A 117 0.82 14.12 3.09
CA ASP A 117 0.64 13.25 1.93
C ASP A 117 1.49 13.73 0.75
N TYR A 118 1.93 12.80 -0.10
CA TYR A 118 2.85 13.10 -1.19
C TYR A 118 2.10 13.37 -2.49
N PRO A 119 2.57 14.31 -3.33
CA PRO A 119 2.07 14.45 -4.69
C PRO A 119 2.48 13.24 -5.54
N PHE A 120 1.61 12.88 -6.47
CA PHE A 120 1.85 11.83 -7.45
C PHE A 120 1.50 12.31 -8.86
N MET A 121 1.79 11.49 -9.88
CA MET A 121 1.56 11.86 -11.27
C MET A 121 0.08 12.23 -11.56
N GLU A 122 -0.16 13.03 -12.58
CA GLU A 122 -1.49 13.42 -13.08
C GLU A 122 -2.39 14.08 -12.01
N GLY A 123 -1.80 14.76 -11.01
CA GLY A 123 -2.55 15.42 -9.95
C GLY A 123 -3.16 14.48 -8.90
N LEU A 124 -2.71 13.24 -8.87
CA LEU A 124 -3.00 12.29 -7.80
C LEU A 124 -2.15 12.58 -6.57
N GLY A 125 -2.57 12.07 -5.43
CA GLY A 125 -1.78 12.00 -4.21
C GLY A 125 -1.40 10.56 -3.86
N VAL A 126 -0.50 10.40 -2.89
CA VAL A 126 -0.20 9.14 -2.21
C VAL A 126 -0.26 9.41 -0.72
N SER A 127 -0.91 8.54 0.03
CA SER A 127 -0.87 8.57 1.50
C SER A 127 0.57 8.61 1.98
N SER A 128 0.88 9.51 2.91
CA SER A 128 2.19 9.50 3.58
C SER A 128 2.48 8.13 4.18
N HIS A 129 3.77 7.82 4.41
CA HIS A 129 4.15 6.52 4.96
C HIS A 129 3.39 6.20 6.26
N ALA A 130 3.35 7.15 7.18
CA ALA A 130 2.60 7.00 8.43
C ALA A 130 1.10 6.75 8.20
N ARG A 131 0.48 7.50 7.27
CA ARG A 131 -0.93 7.31 6.91
C ARG A 131 -1.17 5.96 6.26
N ALA A 132 -0.33 5.55 5.32
CA ALA A 132 -0.45 4.26 4.65
C ALA A 132 -0.33 3.09 5.64
N VAL A 133 0.56 3.18 6.63
CA VAL A 133 0.65 2.19 7.71
C VAL A 133 -0.67 2.13 8.49
N LEU A 134 -1.21 3.27 8.91
CA LEU A 134 -2.49 3.31 9.66
C LEU A 134 -3.65 2.75 8.84
N GLU A 135 -3.79 3.16 7.57
CA GLU A 135 -4.83 2.65 6.66
C GLU A 135 -4.76 1.12 6.52
N ASN A 136 -3.56 0.53 6.53
CA ASN A 136 -3.37 -0.93 6.46
C ASN A 136 -3.56 -1.64 7.82
N LEU A 137 -3.66 -0.90 8.92
CA LEU A 137 -3.94 -1.43 10.25
C LEU A 137 -5.40 -1.24 10.68
N GLU A 138 -6.27 -0.68 9.83
CA GLU A 138 -7.70 -0.56 10.10
C GLU A 138 -8.34 -1.94 10.39
N PRO A 139 -9.41 -1.97 11.23
CA PRO A 139 -10.11 -3.22 11.55
C PRO A 139 -10.84 -3.79 10.34
N ASP A 140 -11.45 -2.94 9.51
CA ASP A 140 -12.07 -3.35 8.25
C ASP A 140 -11.00 -3.50 7.17
N ARG A 141 -10.64 -4.74 6.87
CA ARG A 141 -9.53 -5.08 5.98
C ARG A 141 -9.96 -5.28 4.54
N THR A 142 -11.27 -5.30 4.26
CA THR A 142 -11.81 -5.62 2.93
C THR A 142 -12.64 -4.47 2.37
N GLN A 143 -12.73 -4.39 1.04
CA GLN A 143 -13.65 -3.50 0.34
C GLN A 143 -14.38 -4.28 -0.75
N GLY A 144 -15.68 -4.46 -0.56
CA GLY A 144 -16.50 -5.24 -1.50
C GLY A 144 -16.02 -6.68 -1.67
N GLY A 145 -15.58 -7.33 -0.59
CA GLY A 145 -15.10 -8.70 -0.56
C GLY A 145 -13.64 -8.88 -1.01
N VAL A 146 -12.91 -7.79 -1.29
CA VAL A 146 -11.50 -7.82 -1.72
C VAL A 146 -10.63 -7.20 -0.65
N GLU A 147 -9.48 -7.80 -0.38
CA GLU A 147 -8.52 -7.30 0.62
C GLU A 147 -7.90 -5.98 0.20
N LYS A 148 -8.27 -4.90 0.90
CA LYS A 148 -7.73 -3.55 0.69
C LYS A 148 -6.44 -3.30 1.46
N CYS A 149 -6.18 -4.07 2.52
CA CYS A 149 -5.02 -3.94 3.39
C CYS A 149 -3.97 -5.00 3.08
N LEU A 150 -2.71 -4.66 3.29
CA LEU A 150 -1.61 -5.63 3.32
C LEU A 150 -1.78 -6.57 4.54
N PRO A 151 -1.33 -7.84 4.46
CA PRO A 151 -1.24 -8.70 5.63
C PRO A 151 -0.51 -8.02 6.79
N THR A 152 -0.91 -8.30 8.02
CA THR A 152 -0.30 -7.67 9.21
C THR A 152 1.19 -8.00 9.31
N GLU A 153 1.56 -9.20 8.91
CA GLU A 153 2.94 -9.71 8.87
C GLU A 153 3.82 -8.85 7.93
N VAL A 154 3.26 -8.40 6.81
CA VAL A 154 3.98 -7.50 5.87
C VAL A 154 4.21 -6.11 6.49
N ILE A 155 3.26 -5.63 7.30
CA ILE A 155 3.45 -4.37 8.04
C ILE A 155 4.53 -4.56 9.12
N GLU A 156 4.52 -5.68 9.84
CA GLU A 156 5.57 -6.02 10.82
C GLU A 156 6.95 -6.08 10.16
N GLU A 157 7.08 -6.75 9.02
CA GLU A 157 8.34 -6.81 8.26
C GLU A 157 8.85 -5.42 7.84
N ARG A 158 7.95 -4.52 7.46
CA ARG A 158 8.31 -3.14 7.11
C ARG A 158 8.80 -2.35 8.33
N LEU A 159 8.15 -2.51 9.49
CA LEU A 159 8.60 -1.89 10.74
C LEU A 159 9.97 -2.44 11.17
N GLU A 160 10.19 -3.75 11.04
CA GLU A 160 11.49 -4.39 11.30
C GLU A 160 12.59 -3.83 10.36
N ALA A 161 12.27 -3.67 9.05
CA ALA A 161 13.20 -3.10 8.08
C ALA A 161 13.52 -1.61 8.37
N GLU A 162 12.51 -0.82 8.74
CA GLU A 162 12.69 0.57 9.13
C GLU A 162 13.54 0.71 10.39
N PHE A 163 13.31 -0.18 11.35
CA PHE A 163 14.14 -0.26 12.54
C PHE A 163 15.58 -0.68 12.21
N ALA A 164 15.78 -1.64 11.32
CA ALA A 164 17.12 -2.06 10.89
C ALA A 164 17.90 -0.92 10.19
N ALA A 165 17.18 -0.08 9.44
CA ALA A 165 17.76 1.03 8.70
C ALA A 165 18.08 2.26 9.58
N GLY A 166 17.20 2.61 10.52
CA GLY A 166 17.28 3.86 11.28
C GLY A 166 17.18 3.72 12.80
N GLY A 167 17.11 2.49 13.32
CA GLY A 167 17.05 2.20 14.73
C GLY A 167 15.77 2.68 15.42
N GLU A 168 15.86 2.83 16.74
CA GLU A 168 14.75 3.28 17.58
C GLU A 168 14.24 4.67 17.18
N ALA A 169 15.14 5.55 16.73
CA ALA A 169 14.79 6.91 16.31
C ALA A 169 13.84 6.92 15.11
N ALA A 170 14.04 6.04 14.13
CA ALA A 170 13.17 5.92 12.96
C ALA A 170 11.76 5.46 13.35
N LEU A 171 11.65 4.42 14.18
CA LEU A 171 10.35 3.94 14.67
C LEU A 171 9.62 4.97 15.53
N ASN A 172 10.30 5.69 16.39
CA ASN A 172 9.70 6.75 17.19
C ASN A 172 9.23 7.91 16.31
N LYS A 173 9.99 8.28 15.29
CA LYS A 173 9.58 9.28 14.30
C LYS A 173 8.29 8.84 13.57
N LEU A 174 8.25 7.61 13.03
CA LEU A 174 7.05 7.06 12.40
C LEU A 174 5.86 7.07 13.36
N ARG A 175 6.06 6.67 14.62
CA ARG A 175 5.05 6.64 15.67
C ARG A 175 4.47 8.04 15.94
N ASP A 176 5.31 9.07 15.99
CA ASP A 176 4.89 10.45 16.23
C ASP A 176 4.13 11.03 15.03
N GLU A 177 4.61 10.77 13.80
CA GLU A 177 3.92 11.13 12.57
C GLU A 177 2.56 10.42 12.49
N ALA A 178 2.49 9.12 12.80
CA ALA A 178 1.27 8.34 12.80
C ALA A 178 0.26 8.83 13.85
N ARG A 179 0.73 9.27 15.03
CA ARG A 179 -0.13 9.86 16.06
C ARG A 179 -0.78 11.15 15.55
N ALA A 180 -0.02 12.02 14.88
CA ALA A 180 -0.54 13.26 14.31
C ALA A 180 -1.56 12.97 13.19
N VAL A 181 -1.28 12.00 12.32
CA VAL A 181 -2.20 11.56 11.26
C VAL A 181 -3.48 10.97 11.87
N ALA A 182 -3.38 10.10 12.88
CA ALA A 182 -4.53 9.48 13.53
C ALA A 182 -5.48 10.54 14.12
N ALA A 183 -4.93 11.52 14.85
CA ALA A 183 -5.70 12.62 15.42
C ALA A 183 -6.39 13.48 14.33
N ALA A 184 -5.77 13.65 13.16
CA ALA A 184 -6.35 14.42 12.06
C ALA A 184 -7.39 13.64 11.24
N THR A 185 -7.40 12.31 11.31
CA THR A 185 -8.18 11.45 10.41
C THR A 185 -9.17 10.52 11.14
N GLY A 186 -9.14 10.46 12.47
CA GLY A 186 -9.98 9.56 13.25
C GLY A 186 -9.53 8.10 13.24
N MET A 187 -8.20 7.85 13.07
CA MET A 187 -7.63 6.51 12.99
C MET A 187 -6.98 6.05 14.31
N GLU A 188 -7.54 6.43 15.46
CA GLU A 188 -6.97 6.14 16.79
C GLU A 188 -6.84 4.64 17.05
N TYR A 189 -7.78 3.84 16.56
CA TYR A 189 -7.70 2.38 16.68
C TYR A 189 -6.49 1.81 15.91
N ALA A 190 -6.27 2.26 14.69
CA ALA A 190 -5.12 1.82 13.89
C ALA A 190 -3.81 2.29 14.52
N PHE A 191 -3.77 3.50 15.08
CA PHE A 191 -2.63 4.00 15.83
C PHE A 191 -2.34 3.17 17.08
N ALA A 192 -3.34 2.79 17.86
CA ALA A 192 -3.13 1.95 19.04
C ALA A 192 -2.53 0.58 18.67
N ARG A 193 -2.90 0.02 17.51
CA ARG A 193 -2.28 -1.21 16.99
C ARG A 193 -0.81 -0.98 16.61
N LEU A 194 -0.51 0.09 15.87
CA LEU A 194 0.85 0.46 15.51
C LEU A 194 1.71 0.68 16.75
N ASP A 195 1.19 1.42 17.72
CA ASP A 195 1.87 1.72 18.99
C ASP A 195 2.26 0.45 19.74
N LYS A 196 1.35 -0.53 19.79
CA LYS A 196 1.62 -1.85 20.37
C LYS A 196 2.70 -2.63 19.60
N MET A 197 2.66 -2.60 18.25
CA MET A 197 3.66 -3.28 17.42
C MET A 197 5.04 -2.67 17.59
N VAL A 198 5.14 -1.34 17.55
CA VAL A 198 6.39 -0.60 17.80
C VAL A 198 6.90 -0.87 19.21
N GLY A 199 6.04 -0.81 20.23
CA GLY A 199 6.39 -1.14 21.60
C GLY A 199 6.94 -2.54 21.76
N ALA A 200 6.35 -3.54 21.10
CA ALA A 200 6.83 -4.92 21.11
C ALA A 200 8.22 -5.05 20.46
N LEU A 201 8.44 -4.39 19.30
CA LEU A 201 9.75 -4.39 18.64
C LEU A 201 10.84 -3.75 19.49
N LEU A 202 10.53 -2.65 20.17
CA LEU A 202 11.48 -1.96 21.04
C LEU A 202 11.76 -2.72 22.33
N SER A 203 10.79 -3.46 22.87
CA SER A 203 10.93 -4.23 24.13
C SER A 203 11.65 -5.54 23.96
N THR A 204 11.60 -6.18 22.79
CA THR A 204 12.25 -7.47 22.54
C THR A 204 13.76 -7.39 22.37
N ARG A 205 14.37 -6.21 22.47
CA ARG A 205 15.83 -6.07 22.39
C ARG A 205 16.55 -6.49 23.64
N PRO A 206 17.68 -7.19 23.51
CA PRO A 206 18.51 -7.58 24.65
C PRO A 206 18.89 -6.38 25.53
N ALA A 207 19.23 -5.22 24.91
CA ALA A 207 19.60 -4.01 25.64
C ALA A 207 18.44 -3.37 26.43
N ASN A 208 17.22 -3.41 25.90
CA ASN A 208 16.06 -2.84 26.59
C ASN A 208 15.49 -3.80 27.63
N VAL A 209 15.53 -5.12 27.37
CA VAL A 209 15.22 -6.15 28.37
C VAL A 209 16.21 -6.07 29.52
N LEU A 210 17.51 -5.88 29.22
CA LEU A 210 18.53 -5.72 30.25
C LEU A 210 18.29 -4.44 31.09
N LYS A 211 18.00 -3.30 30.48
CA LYS A 211 17.66 -2.05 31.18
C LYS A 211 16.44 -2.20 32.08
N SER A 212 15.39 -2.84 31.59
CA SER A 212 14.15 -3.10 32.37
C SER A 212 14.40 -4.06 33.52
N SER A 213 15.17 -5.13 33.29
CA SER A 213 15.54 -6.09 34.34
C SER A 213 16.42 -5.46 35.42
N VAL A 214 17.35 -4.60 35.02
CA VAL A 214 18.20 -3.83 35.94
C VAL A 214 17.36 -2.84 36.75
N ALA A 215 16.41 -2.16 36.13
CA ALA A 215 15.52 -1.23 36.83
C ALA A 215 14.61 -1.97 37.83
N LEU A 216 14.12 -3.13 37.48
CA LEU A 216 13.30 -3.99 38.36
C LEU A 216 14.10 -4.51 39.55
N ALA A 217 15.33 -5.00 39.34
CA ALA A 217 16.22 -5.47 40.37
C ALA A 217 16.59 -4.33 41.37
N ARG A 218 16.85 -3.12 40.86
CA ARG A 218 17.06 -1.94 41.72
C ARG A 218 15.83 -1.57 42.55
N ALA A 219 14.63 -1.66 41.98
CA ALA A 219 13.39 -1.37 42.68
C ALA A 219 13.08 -2.43 43.75
N ALA A 220 13.51 -3.69 43.56
CA ALA A 220 13.38 -4.77 44.53
C ALA A 220 14.43 -4.79 45.63
N GLY A 221 15.40 -3.87 45.57
CA GLY A 221 16.47 -3.77 46.56
C GLY A 221 17.48 -4.93 46.54
N GLU A 222 17.56 -5.66 45.44
CA GLU A 222 18.50 -6.77 45.30
C GLU A 222 19.93 -6.28 45.03
N PRO A 223 20.98 -6.89 45.64
CA PRO A 223 22.35 -6.53 45.38
C PRO A 223 22.73 -6.78 43.91
N PHE A 224 23.35 -5.80 43.31
CA PHE A 224 23.69 -5.78 41.86
C PHE A 224 24.97 -6.62 41.66
N ASP A 225 24.82 -7.82 41.13
CA ASP A 225 25.94 -8.69 40.77
C ASP A 225 26.22 -8.62 39.27
N SER A 226 27.36 -8.02 38.92
CA SER A 226 27.81 -7.80 37.53
C SER A 226 27.94 -9.11 36.74
N HIS A 227 28.28 -10.22 37.41
CA HIS A 227 28.46 -11.53 36.79
C HIS A 227 27.12 -12.15 36.37
N ARG A 228 26.06 -11.94 37.16
CA ARG A 228 24.69 -12.35 36.81
C ARG A 228 24.13 -11.58 35.63
N ILE A 229 24.47 -10.31 35.49
CA ILE A 229 24.03 -9.48 34.35
C ILE A 229 24.63 -9.97 33.04
N GLU A 230 25.92 -10.29 33.04
CA GLU A 230 26.61 -10.80 31.86
C GLU A 230 26.04 -12.17 31.42
N HIS A 231 25.73 -13.04 32.38
CA HIS A 231 25.11 -14.33 32.11
C HIS A 231 23.68 -14.17 31.61
N PHE A 232 22.89 -13.26 32.17
CA PHE A 232 21.53 -12.95 31.72
C PHE A 232 21.54 -12.27 30.35
N GLY A 233 22.51 -11.41 30.04
CA GLY A 233 22.72 -10.82 28.73
C GLY A 233 22.95 -11.89 27.65
N LYS A 234 23.84 -12.86 27.90
CA LYS A 234 24.12 -13.99 27.00
C LYS A 234 22.91 -14.90 26.81
N LEU A 235 22.12 -15.12 27.85
CA LEU A 235 20.89 -15.92 27.78
C LEU A 235 19.82 -15.21 26.94
N LEU A 236 19.67 -13.90 27.05
CA LEU A 236 18.75 -13.10 26.26
C LEU A 236 19.15 -13.01 24.80
N GLU A 237 20.45 -12.92 24.50
CA GLU A 237 20.96 -13.01 23.12
C GLU A 237 20.66 -14.36 22.50
N HIS A 238 20.81 -15.44 23.27
CA HIS A 238 20.49 -16.79 22.82
C HIS A 238 18.99 -17.00 22.57
N LEU A 239 18.14 -16.44 23.43
CA LEU A 239 16.67 -16.48 23.27
C LEU A 239 16.22 -15.61 22.09
N ALA A 240 16.84 -14.45 21.89
CA ALA A 240 16.54 -13.60 20.75
C ALA A 240 16.91 -14.28 19.41
N GLY A 241 18.07 -14.98 19.38
CA GLY A 241 18.49 -15.79 18.23
C GLY A 241 17.49 -16.94 17.97
N ALA A 242 17.09 -17.68 18.99
CA ALA A 242 16.13 -18.77 18.85
C ALA A 242 14.73 -18.30 18.39
N VAL A 243 14.28 -17.13 18.82
CA VAL A 243 13.02 -16.52 18.35
C VAL A 243 13.13 -16.11 16.89
N GLN A 244 14.30 -15.58 16.47
CA GLN A 244 14.54 -15.18 15.11
C GLN A 244 14.59 -16.40 14.16
N ASP A 245 15.24 -17.47 14.57
CA ASP A 245 15.29 -18.75 13.86
C ASP A 245 13.89 -19.41 13.75
N ALA A 246 13.09 -19.36 14.80
CA ALA A 246 11.72 -19.86 14.77
C ALA A 246 10.81 -19.02 13.84
N ARG A 247 11.01 -17.71 13.76
CA ARG A 247 10.33 -16.83 12.81
C ARG A 247 10.75 -17.11 11.38
N GLN A 248 12.04 -17.31 11.13
CA GLN A 248 12.59 -17.65 9.80
C GLN A 248 12.06 -19.00 9.32
N SER A 249 12.02 -20.00 10.18
CA SER A 249 11.45 -21.32 9.87
C SER A 249 9.96 -21.27 9.53
N ARG A 250 9.16 -20.43 10.22
CA ARG A 250 7.74 -20.18 9.86
C ARG A 250 7.60 -19.50 8.51
N ARG A 251 8.48 -18.55 8.18
CA ARG A 251 8.51 -17.88 6.86
C ARG A 251 8.78 -18.88 5.73
N GLU A 252 9.77 -19.74 5.89
CA GLU A 252 10.11 -20.76 4.89
C GLU A 252 8.97 -21.77 4.70
N HIS A 253 8.25 -22.10 5.78
CA HIS A 253 7.07 -22.97 5.71
C HIS A 253 5.91 -22.32 4.98
N ALA A 254 5.63 -21.03 5.24
CA ALA A 254 4.61 -20.25 4.54
C ALA A 254 4.90 -20.12 3.04
N PHE A 255 6.16 -19.91 2.66
CA PHE A 255 6.58 -19.84 1.24
C PHE A 255 6.45 -21.20 0.51
N ARG A 256 6.60 -22.35 1.22
CA ARG A 256 6.40 -23.68 0.60
C ARG A 256 4.94 -24.00 0.33
N VAL A 257 4.02 -23.51 1.15
CA VAL A 257 2.57 -23.76 1.01
C VAL A 257 1.96 -22.96 -0.16
N VAL A 258 2.58 -21.85 -0.59
CA VAL A 258 2.05 -20.94 -1.64
C VAL A 258 2.53 -21.29 -3.06
N ARG A 259 3.37 -22.31 -3.29
CA ARG A 259 3.67 -22.76 -4.65
C ARG A 259 2.58 -23.70 -5.15
N PRO A 260 1.65 -23.27 -6.04
CA PRO A 260 0.75 -24.18 -6.72
C PRO A 260 1.60 -25.09 -7.62
N GLY A 261 1.43 -26.40 -7.44
CA GLY A 261 2.11 -27.40 -8.23
C GLY A 261 1.82 -27.20 -9.73
N THR A 262 2.84 -26.96 -10.51
CA THR A 262 2.80 -27.05 -11.98
C THR A 262 2.45 -28.48 -12.37
N ARG A 263 1.15 -28.74 -12.63
CA ARG A 263 0.72 -29.96 -13.29
C ARG A 263 1.21 -29.93 -14.75
N HIS A 264 2.26 -30.68 -15.04
CA HIS A 264 2.61 -31.05 -16.39
C HIS A 264 1.44 -31.82 -17.00
N VAL A 265 0.67 -31.16 -17.87
CA VAL A 265 -0.25 -31.88 -18.79
C VAL A 265 0.62 -32.52 -19.87
N LYS A 266 0.81 -33.83 -19.78
CA LYS A 266 1.34 -34.63 -20.91
C LYS A 266 0.30 -34.63 -22.00
N ALA A 267 0.59 -33.94 -23.13
CA ALA A 267 -0.11 -34.16 -24.37
C ALA A 267 0.15 -35.61 -24.83
N ARG A 268 -0.92 -36.39 -25.00
CA ARG A 268 -0.88 -37.63 -25.81
C ARG A 268 -1.27 -37.26 -27.24
N VAL A 269 -0.45 -37.69 -28.14
CA VAL A 269 -0.64 -37.72 -29.58
C VAL A 269 -1.84 -38.61 -29.92
#